data_72b642e2aa32ed4dee1257913bd7452e
#
_entry.id   72b642e2aa32ed4dee1257913bd7452e
#
_cell.length_a   1.000
_cell.length_b   1.000
_cell.length_c   1.000
_cell.angle_alpha   90.00
_cell.angle_beta   90.00
_cell.angle_gamma   90.00
#
_symmetry.space_group_name_H-M   'P 1'
#
loop_
_entity.id
_entity.type
_entity.pdbx_description
1 polymer ?
#
loop_
_entity_poly.entity_id
_entity_poly.type
_entity_poly.pdbx_seq_one_letter_code
_entity_poly.pdbx_strand_id
1 'polypeptide(L)'
;MFLFVSTREEHCIFLTGIVVQQKQTEYQTIKEKGKMINSIKESPLYPIVNPKNIAFFGASNTFMRMGSIMLSSVQALGYEGKIYPVHLTEKEVRGCKAYSSIMDLPEVPDLAIIVLPTEIVCQTMEDCGKKGIKHAIVVSGGFREAGPEGVEMQKELEAVALKYGIRFLGPNCLGVANPHIKLNPTPIKAEGPPGFVGLASQSGSFITQMFDFLHRHGMGFSTALSVGNEANIDIVDCMEYLGACPNTKVITLYIEGIARGSKFIETAKAITAHKPIVALYVGGSEAGKNAGRSHTGSLSGPNEIYDGVFRQCGIIRAQTLTELFDYALTLGTLRRPRGNRVIIQTHSGGPGAAAADSCGRTGLMLPPLSVETVEKLKPLIPKTASTANPVDMTFSKNHADDFSNIPDILLQEKNADMLLAYFVSPSIFIERILKEMGVPAESIPQEMDKLITGYVDSFFSLTKLHPDKPIIGFTYRSLQEKMIRTLLDRGVPIYQDPERAARSIAAVLEYYKMRDGITGMNC
;
A
#
# COMPACT_ATOMS: atom_id res chain seq x y z
N MET A 1 56.06 53.65 9.22
CA MET A 1 54.68 53.53 9.75
C MET A 1 53.75 53.19 8.62
N PHE A 2 53.69 51.91 8.25
CA PHE A 2 52.68 51.36 7.37
C PHE A 2 52.21 50.05 7.99
N LEU A 3 50.94 50.02 8.35
CA LEU A 3 50.29 48.88 9.00
C LEU A 3 49.87 47.84 7.94
N PHE A 4 50.12 46.57 8.25
CA PHE A 4 49.54 45.41 7.60
C PHE A 4 48.03 45.33 7.89
N VAL A 5 47.22 45.38 6.86
CA VAL A 5 45.84 44.90 6.85
C VAL A 5 45.60 44.22 5.53
N SER A 6 45.81 42.93 5.47
CA SER A 6 45.25 42.07 4.41
C SER A 6 45.52 40.62 4.74
N THR A 7 44.56 39.91 5.34
CA THR A 7 44.51 38.44 5.36
C THR A 7 43.12 37.85 5.71
N ARG A 8 42.09 38.67 5.91
CA ARG A 8 40.74 38.13 6.22
C ARG A 8 39.81 38.10 5.01
N GLU A 9 39.97 38.91 4.00
CA GLU A 9 39.11 38.95 2.85
C GLU A 9 39.43 37.83 1.82
N GLU A 10 40.70 37.47 1.62
CA GLU A 10 41.06 36.40 0.69
C GLU A 10 40.64 35.01 1.16
N HIS A 11 40.63 34.74 2.48
CA HIS A 11 40.08 33.49 3.03
C HIS A 11 38.57 33.37 2.91
N CYS A 12 37.83 34.48 2.99
CA CYS A 12 36.38 34.50 2.82
C CYS A 12 35.98 34.26 1.35
N ILE A 13 36.73 34.78 0.39
CA ILE A 13 36.44 34.60 -1.04
C ILE A 13 36.76 33.16 -1.48
N PHE A 14 37.80 32.53 -0.91
CA PHE A 14 38.15 31.14 -1.22
C PHE A 14 37.11 30.14 -0.65
N LEU A 15 36.65 30.37 0.57
CA LEU A 15 35.61 29.55 1.20
C LEU A 15 34.22 29.74 0.53
N THR A 16 33.88 30.94 0.10
CA THR A 16 32.65 31.18 -0.66
C THR A 16 32.72 30.57 -2.06
N GLY A 17 33.91 30.58 -2.72
CA GLY A 17 34.13 29.91 -4.01
C GLY A 17 33.98 28.39 -3.94
N ILE A 18 34.50 27.75 -2.88
CA ILE A 18 34.38 26.30 -2.67
C ILE A 18 32.93 25.92 -2.35
N VAL A 19 32.23 26.68 -1.52
CA VAL A 19 30.80 26.44 -1.18
C VAL A 19 29.90 26.67 -2.39
N VAL A 20 30.20 27.65 -3.25
CA VAL A 20 29.46 27.87 -4.51
C VAL A 20 29.73 26.77 -5.51
N GLN A 21 30.97 26.29 -5.61
CA GLN A 21 31.32 25.18 -6.51
C GLN A 21 30.74 23.85 -6.02
N GLN A 22 30.73 23.58 -4.70
CA GLN A 22 30.02 22.43 -4.13
C GLN A 22 28.53 22.51 -4.38
N LYS A 23 27.89 23.67 -4.16
CA LYS A 23 26.47 23.86 -4.46
C LYS A 23 26.17 23.76 -5.97
N GLN A 24 27.05 24.22 -6.86
CA GLN A 24 26.89 24.03 -8.31
C GLN A 24 27.06 22.58 -8.73
N THR A 25 27.99 21.83 -8.09
CA THR A 25 28.15 20.39 -8.35
C THR A 25 26.96 19.60 -7.81
N GLU A 26 26.45 19.96 -6.63
CA GLU A 26 25.17 19.43 -6.11
C GLU A 26 24.01 19.79 -7.04
N TYR A 27 23.93 21.03 -7.54
CA TYR A 27 22.89 21.45 -8.50
C TYR A 27 22.98 20.74 -9.85
N GLN A 28 24.18 20.44 -10.35
CA GLN A 28 24.37 19.65 -11.55
C GLN A 28 24.08 18.16 -11.31
N THR A 29 24.45 17.59 -10.17
CA THR A 29 24.08 16.23 -9.75
C THR A 29 22.57 16.09 -9.56
N ILE A 30 21.89 17.15 -9.10
CA ILE A 30 20.42 17.22 -8.99
C ILE A 30 19.76 17.32 -10.38
N LYS A 31 20.38 18.02 -11.35
CA LYS A 31 19.85 18.13 -12.73
C LYS A 31 19.97 16.84 -13.54
N GLU A 32 20.96 16.00 -13.26
CA GLU A 32 21.12 14.69 -13.91
C GLU A 32 20.20 13.59 -13.34
N LYS A 33 19.62 13.79 -12.15
CA LYS A 33 18.73 12.84 -11.47
C LYS A 33 17.23 13.00 -11.79
N GLY A 34 16.85 13.84 -12.74
CA GLY A 34 15.45 14.06 -13.15
C GLY A 34 14.84 12.98 -14.04
N LYS A 35 15.53 11.88 -14.33
CA LYS A 35 14.96 10.75 -15.05
C LYS A 35 14.36 9.75 -14.07
N MET A 36 13.06 9.45 -14.22
CA MET A 36 12.48 8.25 -13.58
C MET A 36 13.34 7.03 -13.91
N ILE A 37 13.56 6.16 -12.91
CA ILE A 37 14.25 4.89 -13.14
C ILE A 37 13.49 4.07 -14.20
N ASN A 38 14.19 3.64 -15.23
CA ASN A 38 13.61 2.80 -16.29
C ASN A 38 13.43 1.34 -15.84
N SER A 39 14.15 0.94 -14.81
CA SER A 39 14.13 -0.40 -14.25
C SER A 39 14.20 -0.33 -12.73
N ILE A 40 13.40 -1.16 -12.06
CA ILE A 40 13.45 -1.34 -10.60
C ILE A 40 14.89 -1.65 -10.11
N LYS A 41 15.73 -2.28 -10.95
CA LYS A 41 17.12 -2.62 -10.61
C LYS A 41 18.05 -1.41 -10.51
N GLU A 42 17.68 -0.27 -11.08
CA GLU A 42 18.41 0.99 -10.99
C GLU A 42 18.18 1.71 -9.66
N SER A 43 17.12 1.35 -8.94
CA SER A 43 16.81 1.93 -7.65
C SER A 43 17.81 1.48 -6.57
N PRO A 44 18.30 2.41 -5.73
CA PRO A 44 19.11 2.05 -4.57
C PRO A 44 18.39 1.17 -3.55
N LEU A 45 17.06 1.09 -3.64
CA LEU A 45 16.24 0.21 -2.82
C LEU A 45 16.21 -1.24 -3.34
N TYR A 46 16.61 -1.50 -4.59
CA TYR A 46 16.49 -2.85 -5.13
C TYR A 46 17.23 -3.91 -4.31
N PRO A 47 18.49 -3.72 -3.89
CA PRO A 47 19.20 -4.70 -3.07
C PRO A 47 18.65 -4.80 -1.64
N ILE A 48 18.00 -3.74 -1.12
CA ILE A 48 17.34 -3.74 0.19
C ILE A 48 16.06 -4.59 0.15
N VAL A 49 15.31 -4.48 -0.94
CA VAL A 49 14.00 -5.14 -1.10
C VAL A 49 14.14 -6.54 -1.70
N ASN A 50 15.23 -6.82 -2.43
CA ASN A 50 15.47 -8.09 -3.14
C ASN A 50 16.88 -8.64 -2.86
N PRO A 51 17.33 -8.70 -1.59
CA PRO A 51 18.65 -9.25 -1.28
C PRO A 51 18.71 -10.76 -1.59
N LYS A 52 19.88 -11.26 -1.93
CA LYS A 52 20.17 -12.69 -2.06
C LYS A 52 20.79 -13.24 -0.79
N ASN A 53 21.46 -12.41 -0.02
CA ASN A 53 22.07 -12.74 1.24
C ASN A 53 22.01 -11.57 2.23
N ILE A 54 21.87 -11.88 3.50
CA ILE A 54 21.62 -10.94 4.58
C ILE A 54 22.59 -11.18 5.72
N ALA A 55 23.33 -10.15 6.16
CA ALA A 55 23.96 -10.11 7.47
C ALA A 55 22.93 -9.65 8.51
N PHE A 56 22.71 -10.41 9.56
CA PHE A 56 21.69 -10.12 10.56
C PHE A 56 22.33 -9.89 11.95
N PHE A 57 22.19 -8.69 12.48
CA PHE A 57 22.71 -8.28 13.78
C PHE A 57 21.59 -8.19 14.82
N GLY A 58 21.87 -8.64 16.05
CA GLY A 58 20.96 -8.53 17.19
C GLY A 58 19.99 -9.71 17.37
N ALA A 59 20.05 -10.73 16.51
CA ALA A 59 19.37 -11.99 16.75
C ALA A 59 20.21 -12.89 17.69
N SER A 60 19.54 -13.67 18.53
CA SER A 60 20.11 -14.64 19.46
C SER A 60 19.16 -15.83 19.65
N ASN A 61 19.57 -16.84 20.39
CA ASN A 61 18.67 -17.95 20.76
C ASN A 61 17.65 -17.58 21.85
N THR A 62 17.75 -16.37 22.43
CA THR A 62 16.71 -15.81 23.32
C THR A 62 15.54 -15.30 22.49
N PHE A 63 14.41 -16.03 22.49
CA PHE A 63 13.27 -15.79 21.59
C PHE A 63 12.62 -14.41 21.76
N MET A 64 12.49 -13.90 22.97
CA MET A 64 11.77 -12.64 23.26
C MET A 64 12.51 -11.35 22.83
N ARG A 65 13.70 -11.44 22.25
CA ARG A 65 14.42 -10.28 21.74
C ARG A 65 13.92 -9.91 20.34
N MET A 66 13.80 -8.60 20.08
CA MET A 66 13.28 -8.07 18.81
C MET A 66 14.00 -8.69 17.59
N GLY A 67 15.33 -8.69 17.57
CA GLY A 67 16.10 -9.27 16.46
C GLY A 67 15.83 -10.76 16.26
N SER A 68 15.62 -11.52 17.34
CA SER A 68 15.29 -12.95 17.26
C SER A 68 13.89 -13.18 16.68
N ILE A 69 12.91 -12.35 17.05
CA ILE A 69 11.54 -12.37 16.49
C ILE A 69 11.59 -12.06 15.00
N MET A 70 12.32 -11.01 14.61
CA MET A 70 12.43 -10.58 13.21
C MET A 70 13.12 -11.65 12.35
N LEU A 71 14.22 -12.26 12.83
CA LEU A 71 14.87 -13.37 12.13
C LEU A 71 13.92 -14.56 11.96
N SER A 72 13.15 -14.90 13.02
CA SER A 72 12.16 -15.97 12.95
C SER A 72 11.05 -15.68 11.95
N SER A 73 10.65 -14.42 11.77
CA SER A 73 9.66 -14.01 10.76
C SER A 73 10.19 -14.23 9.33
N VAL A 74 11.46 -13.92 9.08
CA VAL A 74 12.11 -14.20 7.78
C VAL A 74 12.11 -15.71 7.49
N GLN A 75 12.49 -16.52 8.48
CA GLN A 75 12.52 -17.99 8.33
C GLN A 75 11.12 -18.58 8.14
N ALA A 76 10.15 -18.11 8.92
CA ALA A 76 8.77 -18.63 8.88
C ALA A 76 8.07 -18.36 7.54
N LEU A 77 8.39 -17.26 6.85
CA LEU A 77 7.86 -16.99 5.52
C LEU A 77 8.55 -17.82 4.42
N GLY A 78 9.70 -18.45 4.74
CA GLY A 78 10.43 -19.32 3.83
C GLY A 78 11.32 -18.56 2.85
N TYR A 79 11.97 -17.47 3.29
CA TYR A 79 12.98 -16.76 2.50
C TYR A 79 14.11 -17.72 2.07
N GLU A 80 14.40 -17.74 0.77
CA GLU A 80 15.31 -18.69 0.14
C GLU A 80 16.76 -18.19 0.07
N GLY A 81 17.00 -16.92 0.41
CA GLY A 81 18.34 -16.33 0.45
C GLY A 81 19.14 -16.78 1.66
N LYS A 82 20.45 -16.54 1.61
CA LYS A 82 21.33 -16.89 2.72
C LYS A 82 21.21 -15.88 3.85
N ILE A 83 21.20 -16.36 5.09
CA ILE A 83 21.15 -15.54 6.30
C ILE A 83 22.41 -15.81 7.11
N TYR A 84 23.14 -14.77 7.45
CA TYR A 84 24.36 -14.78 8.24
C TYR A 84 24.15 -14.01 9.55
N PRO A 85 23.69 -14.65 10.64
CA PRO A 85 23.67 -14.00 11.95
C PRO A 85 25.10 -13.63 12.40
N VAL A 86 25.26 -12.39 12.88
CA VAL A 86 26.50 -11.92 13.50
C VAL A 86 26.25 -11.82 15.00
N HIS A 87 26.94 -12.67 15.79
CA HIS A 87 26.77 -12.76 17.24
C HIS A 87 28.09 -13.10 17.92
N LEU A 88 28.47 -12.31 18.95
CA LEU A 88 29.81 -12.38 19.56
C LEU A 88 30.18 -13.75 20.14
N THR A 89 29.22 -14.46 20.68
CA THR A 89 29.48 -15.70 21.44
C THR A 89 28.75 -16.95 20.93
N GLU A 90 27.56 -16.80 20.31
CA GLU A 90 26.79 -17.91 19.79
C GLU A 90 27.37 -18.37 18.45
N LYS A 91 27.59 -19.68 18.28
CA LYS A 91 28.08 -20.29 17.02
C LYS A 91 26.94 -20.62 16.06
N GLU A 92 25.74 -20.70 16.58
CA GLU A 92 24.49 -20.94 15.86
C GLU A 92 23.39 -20.09 16.47
N VAL A 93 22.61 -19.41 15.64
CA VAL A 93 21.46 -18.59 16.03
C VAL A 93 20.26 -19.04 15.21
N ARG A 94 19.22 -19.54 15.89
CA ARG A 94 17.97 -19.95 15.26
C ARG A 94 18.17 -20.95 14.10
N GLY A 95 19.10 -21.91 14.24
CA GLY A 95 19.40 -22.89 13.21
C GLY A 95 20.31 -22.40 12.08
N CYS A 96 20.74 -21.14 12.11
CA CYS A 96 21.71 -20.61 11.17
C CYS A 96 23.11 -20.56 11.80
N LYS A 97 24.14 -20.95 11.04
CA LYS A 97 25.54 -20.74 11.46
C LYS A 97 25.76 -19.25 11.72
N ALA A 98 26.23 -18.91 12.92
CA ALA A 98 26.55 -17.56 13.33
C ALA A 98 28.07 -17.29 13.24
N TYR A 99 28.43 -16.03 13.12
CA TYR A 99 29.80 -15.57 12.99
C TYR A 99 30.12 -14.53 14.06
N SER A 100 31.32 -14.56 14.63
CA SER A 100 31.71 -13.63 15.70
C SER A 100 31.97 -12.21 15.20
N SER A 101 32.31 -12.07 13.94
CA SER A 101 32.53 -10.78 13.27
C SER A 101 31.94 -10.81 11.86
N ILE A 102 31.50 -9.66 11.38
CA ILE A 102 31.09 -9.50 9.97
C ILE A 102 32.25 -9.79 9.01
N MET A 103 33.50 -9.60 9.45
CA MET A 103 34.69 -9.89 8.66
C MET A 103 34.87 -11.37 8.38
N ASP A 104 34.36 -12.25 9.25
CA ASP A 104 34.44 -13.71 9.12
C ASP A 104 33.42 -14.28 8.12
N LEU A 105 32.49 -13.47 7.61
CA LEU A 105 31.52 -13.92 6.62
C LEU A 105 32.18 -14.38 5.32
N PRO A 106 31.72 -15.50 4.71
CA PRO A 106 32.33 -16.09 3.52
C PRO A 106 32.19 -15.24 2.24
N GLU A 107 31.28 -14.29 2.25
CA GLU A 107 31.01 -13.36 1.13
C GLU A 107 30.60 -11.99 1.67
N VAL A 108 30.45 -11.01 0.78
CA VAL A 108 29.92 -9.68 1.10
C VAL A 108 28.38 -9.76 0.98
N PRO A 109 27.63 -9.59 2.07
CA PRO A 109 26.16 -9.58 2.01
C PRO A 109 25.61 -8.40 1.20
N ASP A 110 24.49 -8.65 0.51
CA ASP A 110 23.76 -7.60 -0.21
C ASP A 110 23.13 -6.58 0.77
N LEU A 111 22.72 -7.08 1.95
CA LEU A 111 21.98 -6.31 2.95
C LEU A 111 22.47 -6.61 4.36
N ALA A 112 22.63 -5.57 5.18
CA ALA A 112 22.76 -5.67 6.63
C ALA A 112 21.45 -5.28 7.32
N ILE A 113 20.95 -6.11 8.23
CA ILE A 113 19.82 -5.76 9.11
C ILE A 113 20.37 -5.58 10.53
N ILE A 114 20.21 -4.38 11.08
CA ILE A 114 20.83 -3.97 12.35
C ILE A 114 19.72 -3.72 13.37
N VAL A 115 19.67 -4.60 14.40
CA VAL A 115 18.70 -4.56 15.52
C VAL A 115 19.51 -4.57 16.82
N LEU A 116 20.26 -3.52 17.05
CA LEU A 116 21.23 -3.41 18.14
C LEU A 116 20.93 -2.21 19.04
N PRO A 117 21.48 -2.15 20.27
CA PRO A 117 21.48 -0.91 21.05
C PRO A 117 22.11 0.25 20.25
N THR A 118 21.56 1.45 20.43
CA THR A 118 21.87 2.63 19.60
C THR A 118 23.36 2.97 19.60
N GLU A 119 24.00 2.83 20.76
CA GLU A 119 25.41 3.19 21.01
C GLU A 119 26.40 2.42 20.13
N ILE A 120 26.02 1.24 19.66
CA ILE A 120 26.92 0.41 18.86
C ILE A 120 26.55 0.37 17.37
N VAL A 121 25.48 1.06 16.97
CA VAL A 121 25.00 1.05 15.58
C VAL A 121 26.00 1.72 14.63
N CYS A 122 26.57 2.88 14.99
CA CYS A 122 27.54 3.60 14.15
C CYS A 122 28.80 2.74 13.89
N GLN A 123 29.34 2.10 14.95
CA GLN A 123 30.47 1.19 14.80
C GLN A 123 30.11 -0.02 13.93
N THR A 124 28.93 -0.62 14.11
CA THR A 124 28.45 -1.74 13.28
C THR A 124 28.31 -1.33 11.82
N MET A 125 27.80 -0.12 11.55
CA MET A 125 27.70 0.42 10.19
C MET A 125 29.08 0.64 9.57
N GLU A 126 30.05 1.13 10.35
CA GLU A 126 31.43 1.26 9.88
C GLU A 126 32.05 -0.10 9.54
N ASP A 127 31.82 -1.12 10.34
CA ASP A 127 32.33 -2.46 10.08
C ASP A 127 31.64 -3.09 8.85
N CYS A 128 30.34 -2.82 8.63
CA CYS A 128 29.65 -3.16 7.39
C CYS A 128 30.31 -2.51 6.18
N GLY A 129 30.66 -1.22 6.29
CA GLY A 129 31.36 -0.49 5.23
C GLY A 129 32.74 -1.03 4.91
N LYS A 130 33.53 -1.37 5.94
CA LYS A 130 34.85 -2.04 5.78
C LYS A 130 34.74 -3.40 5.11
N LYS A 131 33.69 -4.18 5.41
CA LYS A 131 33.39 -5.46 4.72
C LYS A 131 32.99 -5.26 3.27
N GLY A 132 32.52 -4.06 2.88
CA GLY A 132 32.08 -3.74 1.53
C GLY A 132 30.56 -3.76 1.33
N ILE A 133 29.77 -3.91 2.39
CA ILE A 133 28.29 -3.85 2.32
C ILE A 133 27.88 -2.44 1.93
N LYS A 134 26.89 -2.34 1.01
CA LYS A 134 26.40 -1.07 0.47
C LYS A 134 24.95 -0.75 0.83
N HIS A 135 24.26 -1.68 1.48
CA HIS A 135 22.85 -1.49 1.81
C HIS A 135 22.55 -1.99 3.24
N ALA A 136 21.74 -1.20 3.97
CA ALA A 136 21.37 -1.57 5.33
C ALA A 136 19.92 -1.21 5.68
N ILE A 137 19.39 -1.87 6.71
CA ILE A 137 18.18 -1.50 7.43
C ILE A 137 18.60 -1.30 8.88
N VAL A 138 18.41 -0.10 9.40
CA VAL A 138 18.69 0.25 10.79
C VAL A 138 17.36 0.31 11.55
N VAL A 139 17.05 -0.78 12.25
CA VAL A 139 15.80 -0.91 13.02
C VAL A 139 15.86 -0.14 14.32
N SER A 140 17.04 -0.05 14.92
CA SER A 140 17.30 0.60 16.19
C SER A 140 16.71 2.02 16.27
N GLY A 141 16.03 2.33 17.36
CA GLY A 141 15.62 3.68 17.73
C GLY A 141 16.64 4.33 18.65
N GLY A 142 16.33 5.52 19.19
CA GLY A 142 17.22 6.29 20.04
C GLY A 142 18.05 7.33 19.30
N PHE A 143 17.65 7.68 18.09
CA PHE A 143 18.27 8.71 17.25
C PHE A 143 17.51 10.05 17.35
N ARG A 144 17.30 10.74 16.25
CA ARG A 144 16.68 12.09 16.25
C ARG A 144 15.38 12.18 17.07
N GLU A 145 14.58 11.14 17.09
CA GLU A 145 13.33 11.09 17.85
C GLU A 145 13.54 11.07 19.38
N ALA A 146 14.73 10.71 19.84
CA ALA A 146 15.06 10.67 21.27
C ALA A 146 15.59 12.01 21.83
N GLY A 147 15.74 13.03 20.97
CA GLY A 147 16.20 14.36 21.39
C GLY A 147 17.62 14.72 20.95
N PRO A 148 18.24 15.75 21.57
CA PRO A 148 19.49 16.35 21.06
C PRO A 148 20.67 15.37 20.92
N GLU A 149 20.87 14.49 21.87
CA GLU A 149 21.94 13.47 21.81
C GLU A 149 21.70 12.50 20.64
N GLY A 150 20.44 12.08 20.45
CA GLY A 150 20.06 11.23 19.33
C GLY A 150 20.23 11.90 17.98
N VAL A 151 20.08 13.23 17.89
CA VAL A 151 20.36 14.00 16.66
C VAL A 151 21.84 13.90 16.28
N GLU A 152 22.75 14.03 17.26
CA GLU A 152 24.19 13.92 16.98
C GLU A 152 24.57 12.48 16.56
N MET A 153 24.02 11.47 17.24
CA MET A 153 24.21 10.06 16.85
C MET A 153 23.70 9.77 15.43
N GLN A 154 22.57 10.38 15.04
CA GLN A 154 22.08 10.24 13.66
C GLN A 154 22.99 10.88 12.63
N LYS A 155 23.55 12.07 12.92
CA LYS A 155 24.55 12.72 12.05
C LYS A 155 25.81 11.87 11.89
N GLU A 156 26.28 11.25 12.98
CA GLU A 156 27.42 10.31 12.91
C GLU A 156 27.10 9.12 12.02
N LEU A 157 25.92 8.51 12.17
CA LEU A 157 25.45 7.40 11.32
C LEU A 157 25.41 7.80 9.84
N GLU A 158 24.89 9.00 9.53
CA GLU A 158 24.84 9.57 8.18
C GLU A 158 26.25 9.79 7.61
N ALA A 159 27.18 10.28 8.42
CA ALA A 159 28.58 10.49 8.02
C ALA A 159 29.29 9.16 7.70
N VAL A 160 29.08 8.13 8.54
CA VAL A 160 29.61 6.78 8.29
C VAL A 160 29.04 6.21 7.00
N ALA A 161 27.72 6.32 6.81
CA ALA A 161 27.07 5.83 5.59
C ALA A 161 27.60 6.54 4.35
N LEU A 162 27.79 7.86 4.40
CA LEU A 162 28.39 8.66 3.31
C LEU A 162 29.82 8.20 3.01
N LYS A 163 30.66 8.03 4.04
CA LYS A 163 32.07 7.60 3.91
C LYS A 163 32.20 6.30 3.13
N TYR A 164 31.33 5.34 3.36
CA TYR A 164 31.38 4.03 2.73
C TYR A 164 30.41 3.85 1.54
N GLY A 165 29.61 4.87 1.22
CA GLY A 165 28.59 4.84 0.18
C GLY A 165 27.48 3.84 0.47
N ILE A 166 27.06 3.75 1.74
CA ILE A 166 25.97 2.87 2.18
C ILE A 166 24.64 3.59 2.04
N ARG A 167 23.67 2.94 1.41
CA ARG A 167 22.26 3.37 1.39
C ARG A 167 21.50 2.59 2.44
N PHE A 168 20.69 3.27 3.27
CA PHE A 168 19.98 2.59 4.36
C PHE A 168 18.59 3.15 4.61
N LEU A 169 17.68 2.26 5.05
CA LEU A 169 16.38 2.59 5.62
C LEU A 169 16.50 2.82 7.12
N GLY A 170 15.75 3.75 7.64
CA GLY A 170 15.74 4.10 9.06
C GLY A 170 16.62 5.32 9.40
N PRO A 171 17.13 5.39 10.63
CA PRO A 171 16.90 4.50 11.76
C PRO A 171 15.45 4.54 12.27
N ASN A 172 15.14 3.83 13.37
CA ASN A 172 13.81 3.79 13.96
C ASN A 172 12.73 3.32 12.97
N CYS A 173 12.98 2.22 12.28
CA CYS A 173 12.07 1.64 11.30
C CYS A 173 11.83 0.14 11.56
N LEU A 174 10.84 -0.45 10.89
CA LEU A 174 10.64 -1.90 10.92
C LEU A 174 11.08 -2.61 9.63
N GLY A 175 11.76 -1.88 8.75
CA GLY A 175 12.38 -2.42 7.55
C GLY A 175 11.42 -2.61 6.38
N VAL A 176 11.51 -3.75 5.72
CA VAL A 176 10.80 -4.03 4.48
C VAL A 176 10.00 -5.32 4.58
N ALA A 177 8.95 -5.44 3.75
CA ALA A 177 8.34 -6.73 3.44
C ALA A 177 8.17 -6.86 1.94
N ASN A 178 8.64 -7.96 1.38
CA ASN A 178 8.45 -8.34 0.00
C ASN A 178 7.94 -9.79 -0.06
N PRO A 179 6.62 -9.99 -0.04
CA PRO A 179 6.04 -11.34 -0.06
C PRO A 179 6.36 -12.14 -1.33
N HIS A 180 6.66 -11.48 -2.47
CA HIS A 180 7.01 -12.15 -3.72
C HIS A 180 8.32 -12.93 -3.65
N ILE A 181 9.25 -12.54 -2.78
CA ILE A 181 10.49 -13.27 -2.50
C ILE A 181 10.51 -13.85 -1.08
N LYS A 182 9.34 -13.88 -0.42
CA LYS A 182 9.16 -14.40 0.94
C LYS A 182 10.03 -13.69 1.99
N LEU A 183 10.38 -12.42 1.76
CA LEU A 183 11.17 -11.61 2.69
C LEU A 183 10.25 -10.81 3.61
N ASN A 184 10.36 -11.05 4.92
CA ASN A 184 9.67 -10.26 5.94
C ASN A 184 10.50 -10.20 7.24
N PRO A 185 11.47 -9.29 7.34
CA PRO A 185 12.21 -9.08 8.59
C PRO A 185 11.46 -8.17 9.59
N THR A 186 10.13 -8.05 9.52
CA THR A 186 9.36 -7.34 10.54
C THR A 186 9.02 -8.27 11.72
N PRO A 187 8.69 -7.73 12.90
CA PRO A 187 8.39 -8.57 14.07
C PRO A 187 7.05 -9.32 13.98
N ILE A 188 6.24 -9.06 12.96
CA ILE A 188 4.93 -9.68 12.77
C ILE A 188 4.94 -10.56 11.52
N LYS A 189 4.39 -11.77 11.66
CA LYS A 189 4.26 -12.68 10.53
C LYS A 189 3.39 -12.06 9.43
N ALA A 190 3.87 -12.06 8.20
CA ALA A 190 3.05 -11.67 7.06
C ALA A 190 1.96 -12.73 6.82
N GLU A 191 0.74 -12.28 6.69
CA GLU A 191 -0.41 -13.12 6.38
C GLU A 191 -0.91 -12.87 4.95
N GLY A 192 -1.44 -13.92 4.33
CA GLY A 192 -1.99 -13.88 2.98
C GLY A 192 -0.95 -13.99 1.85
N PRO A 193 -1.42 -14.12 0.63
CA PRO A 193 -0.58 -14.22 -0.56
C PRO A 193 0.04 -12.86 -0.92
N PRO A 194 1.11 -12.86 -1.74
CA PRO A 194 1.60 -11.67 -2.38
C PRO A 194 0.47 -10.94 -3.14
N GLY A 195 0.44 -9.60 -3.05
CA GLY A 195 -0.60 -8.80 -3.67
C GLY A 195 -0.03 -7.66 -4.52
N PHE A 196 -0.84 -6.63 -4.69
CA PHE A 196 -0.57 -5.54 -5.62
C PHE A 196 -0.39 -4.16 -4.95
N VAL A 197 -0.57 -4.06 -3.64
CA VAL A 197 -0.46 -2.80 -2.90
C VAL A 197 1.00 -2.53 -2.54
N GLY A 198 1.57 -1.44 -3.06
CA GLY A 198 2.84 -0.92 -2.58
C GLY A 198 2.62 0.03 -1.42
N LEU A 199 3.31 -0.13 -0.30
CA LEU A 199 3.21 0.78 0.84
C LEU A 199 4.57 1.41 1.14
N ALA A 200 4.59 2.73 1.32
CA ALA A 200 5.68 3.43 1.97
C ALA A 200 5.13 4.19 3.19
N SER A 201 5.75 3.98 4.36
CA SER A 201 5.25 4.50 5.63
C SER A 201 6.37 5.08 6.48
N GLN A 202 6.16 6.28 6.99
CA GLN A 202 7.02 6.89 8.01
C GLN A 202 6.79 6.27 9.40
N SER A 203 5.61 5.65 9.63
CA SER A 203 5.34 4.87 10.84
C SER A 203 5.68 3.39 10.66
N GLY A 204 6.61 2.88 11.49
CA GLY A 204 7.02 1.48 11.44
C GLY A 204 5.92 0.52 11.88
N SER A 205 5.30 0.77 13.02
CA SER A 205 4.25 -0.09 13.59
C SER A 205 3.01 -0.22 12.68
N PHE A 206 2.76 0.79 11.86
CA PHE A 206 1.66 0.80 10.90
C PHE A 206 1.73 -0.37 9.91
N ILE A 207 2.92 -0.61 9.34
CA ILE A 207 3.09 -1.69 8.34
C ILE A 207 2.70 -3.05 8.90
N THR A 208 3.14 -3.34 10.12
CA THR A 208 2.96 -4.67 10.70
C THR A 208 1.50 -5.02 10.99
N GLN A 209 0.69 -4.02 11.33
CA GLN A 209 -0.73 -4.20 11.60
C GLN A 209 -1.56 -4.37 10.32
N MET A 210 -1.02 -3.95 9.17
CA MET A 210 -1.77 -3.95 7.91
C MET A 210 -1.74 -5.29 7.16
N PHE A 211 -0.89 -6.24 7.53
CA PHE A 211 -0.87 -7.56 6.87
C PHE A 211 -2.23 -8.27 7.01
N ASP A 212 -2.71 -8.44 8.23
CA ASP A 212 -4.01 -9.08 8.50
C ASP A 212 -5.18 -8.23 7.97
N PHE A 213 -5.10 -6.91 8.12
CA PHE A 213 -6.11 -6.02 7.57
C PHE A 213 -6.28 -6.21 6.05
N LEU A 214 -5.19 -6.15 5.29
CA LEU A 214 -5.23 -6.32 3.84
C LEU A 214 -5.72 -7.71 3.46
N HIS A 215 -5.20 -8.74 4.12
CA HIS A 215 -5.61 -10.11 3.84
C HIS A 215 -7.12 -10.29 4.03
N ARG A 216 -7.69 -9.78 5.11
CA ARG A 216 -9.15 -9.85 5.34
C ARG A 216 -9.98 -9.10 4.30
N HIS A 217 -9.40 -8.09 3.63
CA HIS A 217 -10.05 -7.31 2.57
C HIS A 217 -9.72 -7.81 1.15
N GLY A 218 -9.18 -9.01 0.98
CA GLY A 218 -8.84 -9.57 -0.33
C GLY A 218 -7.65 -8.90 -1.02
N MET A 219 -6.76 -8.28 -0.24
CA MET A 219 -5.57 -7.60 -0.71
C MET A 219 -4.30 -8.21 -0.13
N GLY A 220 -3.16 -7.83 -0.70
CA GLY A 220 -1.85 -8.13 -0.16
C GLY A 220 -0.83 -7.09 -0.62
N PHE A 221 0.29 -7.02 0.10
CA PHE A 221 1.39 -6.17 -0.32
C PHE A 221 2.14 -6.75 -1.52
N SER A 222 2.49 -5.88 -2.47
CA SER A 222 3.58 -6.15 -3.41
C SER A 222 4.93 -5.91 -2.74
N THR A 223 5.03 -4.80 -2.02
CA THR A 223 6.18 -4.39 -1.21
C THR A 223 5.70 -3.40 -0.16
N ALA A 224 6.15 -3.54 1.08
CA ALA A 224 5.94 -2.55 2.13
C ALA A 224 7.28 -2.05 2.66
N LEU A 225 7.42 -0.73 2.81
CA LEU A 225 8.65 -0.03 3.16
C LEU A 225 8.42 0.86 4.37
N SER A 226 9.17 0.63 5.46
CA SER A 226 9.20 1.51 6.63
C SER A 226 10.45 2.39 6.55
N VAL A 227 10.26 3.70 6.47
CA VAL A 227 11.39 4.63 6.32
C VAL A 227 11.90 5.18 7.66
N GLY A 228 11.10 5.10 8.74
CA GLY A 228 11.47 5.60 10.06
C GLY A 228 11.85 7.08 10.03
N ASN A 229 13.03 7.41 10.55
CA ASN A 229 13.53 8.79 10.61
C ASN A 229 13.97 9.38 9.25
N GLU A 230 13.98 8.61 8.17
CA GLU A 230 14.40 9.09 6.84
C GLU A 230 15.79 9.74 6.81
N ALA A 231 16.74 9.17 7.56
CA ALA A 231 18.08 9.73 7.64
C ALA A 231 18.86 9.62 6.31
N ASN A 232 18.51 8.66 5.44
CA ASN A 232 19.19 8.45 4.16
C ASN A 232 18.23 8.17 3.01
N ILE A 233 17.42 7.13 3.13
CA ILE A 233 16.34 6.82 2.19
C ILE A 233 15.05 7.40 2.76
N ASP A 234 14.30 8.16 1.94
CA ASP A 234 13.05 8.80 2.33
C ASP A 234 11.85 8.29 1.52
N ILE A 235 10.69 8.90 1.77
CA ILE A 235 9.43 8.57 1.11
C ILE A 235 9.49 8.74 -0.41
N VAL A 236 10.32 9.67 -0.93
CA VAL A 236 10.45 9.92 -2.37
C VAL A 236 11.21 8.78 -3.05
N ASP A 237 12.31 8.31 -2.45
CA ASP A 237 13.06 7.15 -2.96
C ASP A 237 12.15 5.90 -2.96
N CYS A 238 11.31 5.74 -1.93
CA CYS A 238 10.33 4.65 -1.87
C CYS A 238 9.27 4.76 -2.97
N MET A 239 8.77 5.98 -3.24
CA MET A 239 7.83 6.21 -4.33
C MET A 239 8.43 5.87 -5.69
N GLU A 240 9.69 6.26 -5.95
CA GLU A 240 10.39 5.93 -7.19
C GLU A 240 10.51 4.40 -7.38
N TYR A 241 10.88 3.68 -6.32
CA TYR A 241 10.95 2.21 -6.35
C TYR A 241 9.57 1.58 -6.63
N LEU A 242 8.54 1.96 -5.88
CA LEU A 242 7.18 1.43 -6.02
C LEU A 242 6.56 1.81 -7.38
N GLY A 243 6.87 3.00 -7.89
CA GLY A 243 6.47 3.47 -9.21
C GLY A 243 6.98 2.55 -10.32
N ALA A 244 8.24 2.15 -10.25
CA ALA A 244 8.88 1.24 -11.21
C ALA A 244 8.57 -0.25 -10.94
N CYS A 245 8.06 -0.62 -9.76
CA CYS A 245 7.81 -2.02 -9.39
C CYS A 245 6.66 -2.63 -10.21
N PRO A 246 6.89 -3.70 -10.98
CA PRO A 246 5.87 -4.31 -11.83
C PRO A 246 4.76 -5.00 -11.02
N ASN A 247 5.06 -5.44 -9.81
CA ASN A 247 4.09 -6.08 -8.93
C ASN A 247 3.17 -5.07 -8.21
N THR A 248 3.52 -3.77 -8.23
CA THR A 248 2.73 -2.71 -7.60
C THR A 248 1.74 -2.12 -8.60
N LYS A 249 0.43 -2.25 -8.34
CA LYS A 249 -0.62 -1.61 -9.16
C LYS A 249 -1.09 -0.28 -8.57
N VAL A 250 -1.02 -0.13 -7.25
CA VAL A 250 -1.38 1.08 -6.52
C VAL A 250 -0.36 1.32 -5.41
N ILE A 251 0.02 2.57 -5.23
CA ILE A 251 0.93 2.99 -4.15
C ILE A 251 0.10 3.60 -3.03
N THR A 252 0.34 3.18 -1.80
CA THR A 252 -0.23 3.78 -0.59
C THR A 252 0.88 4.43 0.21
N LEU A 253 0.62 5.66 0.70
CA LEU A 253 1.58 6.45 1.46
C LEU A 253 1.00 6.81 2.82
N TYR A 254 1.75 6.55 3.88
CA TYR A 254 1.50 7.09 5.21
C TYR A 254 2.54 8.17 5.49
N ILE A 255 2.10 9.42 5.51
CA ILE A 255 2.97 10.61 5.54
C ILE A 255 2.76 11.41 6.82
N GLU A 256 3.83 11.73 7.52
CA GLU A 256 3.88 12.65 8.66
C GLU A 256 4.54 13.99 8.25
N GLY A 257 5.42 13.96 7.23
CA GLY A 257 6.08 15.12 6.66
C GLY A 257 6.78 14.81 5.34
N ILE A 258 7.06 15.83 4.54
CA ILE A 258 7.78 15.71 3.26
C ILE A 258 8.99 16.64 3.28
N ALA A 259 10.20 16.08 3.38
CA ALA A 259 11.44 16.85 3.44
C ALA A 259 11.84 17.40 2.07
N ARG A 260 11.76 16.59 1.01
CA ARG A 260 12.15 16.96 -0.37
C ARG A 260 10.93 17.35 -1.21
N GLY A 261 10.20 18.44 -0.84
CA GLY A 261 8.92 18.81 -1.43
C GLY A 261 8.91 18.93 -2.96
N SER A 262 9.90 19.63 -3.56
CA SER A 262 9.99 19.77 -5.01
C SER A 262 10.20 18.43 -5.72
N LYS A 263 11.04 17.56 -5.16
CA LYS A 263 11.30 16.22 -5.71
C LYS A 263 10.09 15.31 -5.55
N PHE A 264 9.38 15.41 -4.41
CA PHE A 264 8.13 14.71 -4.19
C PHE A 264 7.09 15.04 -5.28
N ILE A 265 6.91 16.34 -5.58
CA ILE A 265 5.96 16.80 -6.60
C ILE A 265 6.33 16.26 -7.98
N GLU A 266 7.61 16.36 -8.37
CA GLU A 266 8.11 15.85 -9.65
C GLU A 266 7.88 14.34 -9.78
N THR A 267 8.33 13.58 -8.78
CA THR A 267 8.22 12.11 -8.75
C THR A 267 6.77 11.65 -8.74
N ALA A 268 5.92 12.28 -7.92
CA ALA A 268 4.52 11.94 -7.83
C ALA A 268 3.78 12.16 -9.17
N LYS A 269 3.98 13.32 -9.83
CA LYS A 269 3.38 13.61 -11.15
C LYS A 269 3.79 12.58 -12.20
N ALA A 270 5.07 12.22 -12.23
CA ALA A 270 5.57 11.23 -13.17
C ALA A 270 4.92 9.85 -12.94
N ILE A 271 4.71 9.45 -11.69
CA ILE A 271 4.10 8.17 -11.34
C ILE A 271 2.58 8.18 -11.58
N THR A 272 1.86 9.23 -11.14
CA THR A 272 0.39 9.28 -11.21
C THR A 272 -0.13 9.33 -12.64
N ALA A 273 0.70 9.68 -13.61
CA ALA A 273 0.39 9.57 -15.03
C ALA A 273 0.04 8.14 -15.47
N HIS A 274 0.54 7.12 -14.77
CA HIS A 274 0.37 5.71 -15.14
C HIS A 274 0.05 4.76 -13.98
N LYS A 275 0.33 5.14 -12.73
CA LYS A 275 0.07 4.32 -11.54
C LYS A 275 -0.55 5.18 -10.44
N PRO A 276 -1.72 4.82 -9.89
CA PRO A 276 -2.37 5.61 -8.84
C PRO A 276 -1.57 5.61 -7.54
N ILE A 277 -1.62 6.77 -6.86
CA ILE A 277 -1.11 6.97 -5.50
C ILE A 277 -2.26 7.41 -4.61
N VAL A 278 -2.41 6.76 -3.47
CA VAL A 278 -3.32 7.17 -2.39
C VAL A 278 -2.48 7.54 -1.18
N ALA A 279 -2.73 8.69 -0.56
CA ALA A 279 -1.95 9.15 0.58
C ALA A 279 -2.82 9.50 1.79
N LEU A 280 -2.41 9.02 2.95
CA LEU A 280 -2.91 9.43 4.26
C LEU A 280 -1.86 10.34 4.90
N TYR A 281 -2.20 11.61 5.11
CA TYR A 281 -1.37 12.55 5.84
C TYR A 281 -1.84 12.66 7.28
N VAL A 282 -0.91 12.48 8.21
CA VAL A 282 -1.13 12.54 9.66
C VAL A 282 -0.30 13.67 10.26
N GLY A 283 -0.92 14.50 11.11
CA GLY A 283 -0.25 15.67 11.71
C GLY A 283 -0.83 17.03 11.31
N GLY A 284 -1.88 17.07 10.48
CA GLY A 284 -2.51 18.33 10.06
C GLY A 284 -3.37 19.02 11.12
N SER A 285 -3.86 18.29 12.14
CA SER A 285 -4.57 18.85 13.28
C SER A 285 -3.60 19.29 14.39
N GLU A 286 -4.03 20.22 15.26
CA GLU A 286 -3.20 20.61 16.42
C GLU A 286 -2.85 19.43 17.32
N ALA A 287 -3.79 18.54 17.58
CA ALA A 287 -3.52 17.32 18.34
C ALA A 287 -2.53 16.39 17.61
N GLY A 288 -2.68 16.24 16.29
CA GLY A 288 -1.76 15.48 15.46
C GLY A 288 -0.36 16.07 15.38
N LYS A 289 -0.22 17.40 15.29
CA LYS A 289 1.08 18.10 15.34
C LYS A 289 1.81 17.84 16.66
N ASN A 290 1.09 17.92 17.78
CA ASN A 290 1.67 17.70 19.11
C ASN A 290 2.11 16.24 19.28
N ALA A 291 1.30 15.28 18.80
CA ALA A 291 1.66 13.86 18.81
C ALA A 291 2.89 13.58 17.92
N GLY A 292 2.93 14.12 16.68
CA GLY A 292 4.05 13.96 15.76
C GLY A 292 5.37 14.55 16.28
N ARG A 293 5.34 15.72 16.93
CA ARG A 293 6.53 16.31 17.57
C ARG A 293 7.12 15.41 18.65
N SER A 294 6.26 14.77 19.44
CA SER A 294 6.68 13.86 20.51
C SER A 294 7.19 12.52 19.99
N HIS A 295 6.76 12.09 18.78
CA HIS A 295 7.04 10.76 18.27
C HIS A 295 8.22 10.72 17.28
N THR A 296 8.31 11.67 16.34
CA THR A 296 9.31 11.64 15.26
C THR A 296 10.14 12.91 15.15
N GLY A 297 9.85 13.93 15.96
CA GLY A 297 10.50 15.25 15.85
C GLY A 297 10.21 15.96 14.53
N SER A 298 9.25 15.48 13.71
CA SER A 298 8.93 16.07 12.43
C SER A 298 8.07 17.34 12.56
N LEU A 299 8.32 18.33 11.70
CA LEU A 299 7.49 19.52 11.58
C LEU A 299 6.35 19.23 10.59
N SER A 300 5.14 19.01 11.13
CA SER A 300 3.93 18.85 10.34
C SER A 300 3.43 20.19 9.80
N GLY A 301 3.09 20.26 8.50
CA GLY A 301 2.48 21.42 7.87
C GLY A 301 0.95 21.45 7.98
N PRO A 302 0.29 22.56 7.57
CA PRO A 302 -1.16 22.64 7.48
C PRO A 302 -1.75 21.65 6.48
N ASN A 303 -2.96 21.14 6.76
CA ASN A 303 -3.67 20.23 5.86
C ASN A 303 -3.85 20.78 4.44
N GLU A 304 -4.13 22.08 4.34
CA GLU A 304 -4.43 22.77 3.08
C GLU A 304 -3.26 22.73 2.11
N ILE A 305 -2.02 22.75 2.62
CA ILE A 305 -0.81 22.64 1.79
C ILE A 305 -0.71 21.22 1.21
N TYR A 306 -0.91 20.20 2.03
CA TYR A 306 -0.89 18.80 1.57
C TYR A 306 -2.03 18.51 0.61
N ASP A 307 -3.24 19.03 0.85
CA ASP A 307 -4.37 18.94 -0.08
C ASP A 307 -4.05 19.56 -1.43
N GLY A 308 -3.43 20.74 -1.42
CA GLY A 308 -2.99 21.42 -2.65
C GLY A 308 -1.95 20.62 -3.42
N VAL A 309 -0.91 20.13 -2.72
CA VAL A 309 0.17 19.33 -3.30
C VAL A 309 -0.38 18.01 -3.86
N PHE A 310 -1.19 17.29 -3.12
CA PHE A 310 -1.73 16.01 -3.56
C PHE A 310 -2.61 16.17 -4.80
N ARG A 311 -3.50 17.16 -4.81
CA ARG A 311 -4.33 17.49 -5.97
C ARG A 311 -3.48 17.86 -7.19
N GLN A 312 -2.45 18.70 -7.01
CA GLN A 312 -1.53 19.10 -8.08
C GLN A 312 -0.76 17.91 -8.67
N CYS A 313 -0.50 16.88 -7.87
CA CYS A 313 0.25 15.69 -8.25
C CYS A 313 -0.63 14.52 -8.72
N GLY A 314 -1.97 14.65 -8.70
CA GLY A 314 -2.87 13.53 -9.03
C GLY A 314 -2.91 12.42 -7.96
N ILE A 315 -2.52 12.75 -6.72
CA ILE A 315 -2.59 11.84 -5.57
C ILE A 315 -3.99 11.91 -4.98
N ILE A 316 -4.62 10.77 -4.75
CA ILE A 316 -5.89 10.68 -4.03
C ILE A 316 -5.61 10.80 -2.53
N ARG A 317 -6.25 11.77 -1.87
CA ARG A 317 -6.16 11.92 -0.42
C ARG A 317 -7.16 11.03 0.30
N ALA A 318 -6.67 10.14 1.17
CA ALA A 318 -7.47 9.45 2.16
C ALA A 318 -7.52 10.28 3.47
N GLN A 319 -8.70 10.36 4.09
CA GLN A 319 -8.91 11.03 5.39
C GLN A 319 -8.78 10.04 6.56
N THR A 320 -8.96 8.76 6.28
CA THR A 320 -8.88 7.68 7.27
C THR A 320 -8.03 6.53 6.75
N LEU A 321 -7.60 5.68 7.67
CA LEU A 321 -6.92 4.44 7.34
C LEU A 321 -7.77 3.51 6.47
N THR A 322 -9.07 3.45 6.77
CA THR A 322 -10.01 2.65 5.99
C THR A 322 -10.08 3.16 4.55
N GLU A 323 -10.19 4.47 4.34
CA GLU A 323 -10.20 5.07 3.00
C GLU A 323 -8.89 4.82 2.23
N LEU A 324 -7.73 4.83 2.91
CA LEU A 324 -6.45 4.55 2.27
C LEU A 324 -6.46 3.22 1.53
N PHE A 325 -7.00 2.19 2.16
CA PHE A 325 -7.03 0.84 1.58
C PHE A 325 -8.30 0.56 0.77
N ASP A 326 -9.42 1.19 1.06
CA ASP A 326 -10.61 1.11 0.21
C ASP A 326 -10.33 1.66 -1.19
N TYR A 327 -9.70 2.84 -1.26
CA TYR A 327 -9.33 3.44 -2.53
C TYR A 327 -8.24 2.62 -3.24
N ALA A 328 -7.29 2.06 -2.47
CA ALA A 328 -6.28 1.17 -3.03
C ALA A 328 -6.89 -0.11 -3.62
N LEU A 329 -7.87 -0.71 -2.96
CA LEU A 329 -8.58 -1.88 -3.48
C LEU A 329 -9.23 -1.56 -4.83
N THR A 330 -10.02 -0.49 -4.88
CA THR A 330 -10.75 -0.11 -6.10
C THR A 330 -9.81 0.29 -7.23
N LEU A 331 -8.82 1.15 -6.95
CA LEU A 331 -7.83 1.61 -7.95
C LEU A 331 -6.93 0.47 -8.46
N GLY A 332 -6.68 -0.55 -7.63
CA GLY A 332 -5.86 -1.69 -7.99
C GLY A 332 -6.59 -2.81 -8.73
N THR A 333 -7.93 -2.85 -8.66
CA THR A 333 -8.75 -3.95 -9.20
C THR A 333 -9.66 -3.52 -10.34
N LEU A 334 -10.22 -2.31 -10.30
CA LEU A 334 -11.15 -1.85 -11.33
C LEU A 334 -10.43 -1.28 -12.55
N ARG A 335 -11.05 -1.51 -13.70
CA ARG A 335 -10.74 -0.75 -14.91
C ARG A 335 -11.34 0.65 -14.82
N ARG A 336 -10.83 1.57 -15.65
CA ARG A 336 -11.36 2.92 -15.77
C ARG A 336 -12.85 2.87 -16.16
N PRO A 337 -13.76 3.47 -15.35
CA PRO A 337 -15.15 3.66 -15.75
C PRO A 337 -15.23 4.66 -16.91
N ARG A 338 -16.24 4.52 -17.78
CA ARG A 338 -16.48 5.48 -18.88
C ARG A 338 -17.07 6.81 -18.41
N GLY A 339 -17.74 6.80 -17.25
CA GLY A 339 -18.36 7.97 -16.64
C GLY A 339 -18.80 7.66 -15.21
N ASN A 340 -19.67 8.53 -14.66
CA ASN A 340 -20.14 8.46 -13.27
C ASN A 340 -21.58 7.92 -13.11
N ARG A 341 -22.15 7.28 -14.14
CA ARG A 341 -23.52 6.77 -14.15
C ARG A 341 -23.54 5.35 -13.60
N VAL A 342 -24.26 5.15 -12.49
CA VAL A 342 -24.30 3.89 -11.74
C VAL A 342 -25.69 3.27 -11.83
N ILE A 343 -25.77 1.96 -12.09
CA ILE A 343 -26.96 1.16 -11.78
C ILE A 343 -26.74 0.44 -10.46
N ILE A 344 -27.75 0.45 -9.60
CA ILE A 344 -27.73 -0.27 -8.33
C ILE A 344 -28.64 -1.48 -8.45
N GLN A 345 -28.07 -2.67 -8.18
CA GLN A 345 -28.81 -3.92 -8.00
C GLN A 345 -28.92 -4.22 -6.51
N THR A 346 -30.12 -4.42 -6.02
CA THR A 346 -30.38 -4.71 -4.60
C THR A 346 -31.47 -5.78 -4.42
N HIS A 347 -31.42 -6.48 -3.29
CA HIS A 347 -32.44 -7.45 -2.87
C HIS A 347 -33.50 -6.86 -1.93
N SER A 348 -33.37 -5.58 -1.58
CA SER A 348 -34.33 -4.92 -0.68
C SER A 348 -34.22 -3.40 -0.75
N GLY A 349 -35.32 -2.71 -0.46
CA GLY A 349 -35.45 -1.26 -0.60
C GLY A 349 -34.51 -0.46 0.30
N GLY A 350 -34.30 -0.87 1.56
CA GLY A 350 -33.47 -0.14 2.51
C GLY A 350 -32.01 0.01 2.07
N PRO A 351 -31.29 -1.08 1.81
CA PRO A 351 -29.93 -1.03 1.26
C PRO A 351 -29.85 -0.29 -0.08
N GLY A 352 -30.84 -0.45 -0.96
CA GLY A 352 -30.93 0.27 -2.22
C GLY A 352 -31.04 1.79 -2.03
N ALA A 353 -31.90 2.24 -1.12
CA ALA A 353 -32.05 3.66 -0.82
C ALA A 353 -30.78 4.25 -0.19
N ALA A 354 -30.13 3.54 0.73
CA ALA A 354 -28.84 3.95 1.32
C ALA A 354 -27.73 4.07 0.26
N ALA A 355 -27.68 3.11 -0.66
CA ALA A 355 -26.72 3.14 -1.76
C ALA A 355 -26.98 4.31 -2.74
N ALA A 356 -28.26 4.57 -3.05
CA ALA A 356 -28.64 5.70 -3.90
C ALA A 356 -28.28 7.05 -3.28
N ASP A 357 -28.57 7.23 -1.99
CA ASP A 357 -28.22 8.44 -1.25
C ASP A 357 -26.69 8.65 -1.20
N SER A 358 -25.94 7.59 -0.95
CA SER A 358 -24.47 7.63 -0.93
C SER A 358 -23.87 7.96 -2.29
N CYS A 359 -24.42 7.41 -3.37
CA CYS A 359 -24.04 7.77 -4.73
C CYS A 359 -24.30 9.26 -5.01
N GLY A 360 -25.50 9.76 -4.65
CA GLY A 360 -25.84 11.17 -4.84
C GLY A 360 -24.90 12.12 -4.10
N ARG A 361 -24.58 11.82 -2.83
CA ARG A 361 -23.65 12.62 -2.01
C ARG A 361 -22.22 12.65 -2.57
N THR A 362 -21.80 11.63 -3.31
CA THR A 362 -20.46 11.53 -3.90
C THR A 362 -20.40 12.00 -5.36
N GLY A 363 -21.48 12.57 -5.91
CA GLY A 363 -21.54 13.08 -7.28
C GLY A 363 -21.72 12.00 -8.35
N LEU A 364 -22.11 10.79 -7.95
CA LEU A 364 -22.49 9.72 -8.88
C LEU A 364 -23.95 9.92 -9.31
N MET A 365 -24.25 9.57 -10.57
CA MET A 365 -25.59 9.70 -11.15
C MET A 365 -26.28 8.36 -11.25
N LEU A 366 -27.57 8.35 -10.99
CA LEU A 366 -28.43 7.16 -11.12
C LEU A 366 -29.41 7.38 -12.28
N PRO A 367 -29.05 7.03 -13.52
CA PRO A 367 -29.93 7.20 -14.66
C PRO A 367 -31.13 6.25 -14.59
N PRO A 368 -32.28 6.61 -15.14
CA PRO A 368 -33.39 5.68 -15.34
C PRO A 368 -32.98 4.58 -16.32
N LEU A 369 -33.55 3.39 -16.13
CA LEU A 369 -33.37 2.29 -17.08
C LEU A 369 -34.14 2.58 -18.37
N SER A 370 -33.62 2.10 -19.49
CA SER A 370 -34.33 2.10 -20.77
C SER A 370 -35.55 1.17 -20.72
N VAL A 371 -36.55 1.47 -21.55
CA VAL A 371 -37.76 0.61 -21.69
C VAL A 371 -37.36 -0.83 -22.06
N GLU A 372 -36.36 -0.99 -22.92
CA GLU A 372 -35.85 -2.31 -23.34
C GLU A 372 -35.32 -3.11 -22.14
N THR A 373 -34.50 -2.47 -21.28
CA THR A 373 -33.96 -3.10 -20.07
C THR A 373 -35.08 -3.50 -19.09
N VAL A 374 -36.04 -2.61 -18.87
CA VAL A 374 -37.21 -2.88 -18.01
C VAL A 374 -38.00 -4.09 -18.53
N GLU A 375 -38.29 -4.17 -19.84
CA GLU A 375 -39.03 -5.31 -20.40
C GLU A 375 -38.26 -6.63 -20.27
N LYS A 376 -36.92 -6.63 -20.38
CA LYS A 376 -36.09 -7.82 -20.17
C LYS A 376 -36.08 -8.28 -18.70
N LEU A 377 -36.20 -7.36 -17.74
CA LEU A 377 -36.21 -7.66 -16.30
C LEU A 377 -37.55 -8.24 -15.83
N LYS A 378 -38.69 -7.77 -16.33
CA LYS A 378 -40.04 -8.17 -15.90
C LYS A 378 -40.27 -9.69 -15.78
N PRO A 379 -39.80 -10.55 -16.71
CA PRO A 379 -39.95 -11.99 -16.59
C PRO A 379 -39.22 -12.60 -15.39
N LEU A 380 -38.09 -12.00 -14.96
CA LEU A 380 -37.17 -12.55 -13.96
C LEU A 380 -37.52 -12.13 -12.53
N ILE A 381 -38.18 -10.99 -12.36
CA ILE A 381 -38.48 -10.42 -11.04
C ILE A 381 -40.00 -10.44 -10.75
N PRO A 382 -40.44 -10.45 -9.47
CA PRO A 382 -41.85 -10.41 -9.14
C PRO A 382 -42.46 -9.04 -9.49
N LYS A 383 -43.79 -8.99 -9.63
CA LYS A 383 -44.53 -7.74 -9.91
C LYS A 383 -44.35 -6.67 -8.83
N THR A 384 -43.97 -7.08 -7.62
CA THR A 384 -43.71 -6.19 -6.46
C THR A 384 -42.31 -5.59 -6.48
N ALA A 385 -41.42 -6.08 -7.36
CA ALA A 385 -40.08 -5.55 -7.50
C ALA A 385 -40.07 -4.18 -8.21
N SER A 386 -39.06 -3.36 -7.88
CA SER A 386 -38.85 -2.08 -8.54
C SER A 386 -37.90 -2.24 -9.74
N THR A 387 -38.34 -1.79 -10.90
CA THR A 387 -37.50 -1.64 -12.11
C THR A 387 -36.97 -0.22 -12.28
N ALA A 388 -37.13 0.64 -11.29
CA ALA A 388 -36.41 1.91 -11.23
C ALA A 388 -34.94 1.69 -10.85
N ASN A 389 -34.10 2.69 -10.95
CA ASN A 389 -32.76 2.64 -10.40
C ASN A 389 -32.74 3.34 -9.02
N PRO A 390 -32.52 2.62 -7.91
CA PRO A 390 -32.10 1.20 -7.74
C PRO A 390 -33.12 0.16 -8.24
N VAL A 391 -32.61 -0.92 -8.83
CA VAL A 391 -33.37 -2.11 -9.17
C VAL A 391 -33.49 -2.96 -7.92
N ASP A 392 -34.67 -2.91 -7.26
CA ASP A 392 -34.95 -3.75 -6.11
C ASP A 392 -35.63 -5.05 -6.56
N MET A 393 -34.86 -6.14 -6.54
CA MET A 393 -35.34 -7.46 -6.98
C MET A 393 -36.33 -8.08 -5.98
N THR A 394 -36.36 -7.58 -4.72
CA THR A 394 -37.14 -8.12 -3.60
C THR A 394 -36.89 -9.63 -3.47
N PHE A 395 -37.87 -10.47 -3.80
CA PHE A 395 -37.74 -11.93 -3.88
C PHE A 395 -37.74 -12.32 -5.35
N SER A 396 -36.56 -12.40 -5.98
CA SER A 396 -36.43 -12.87 -7.36
C SER A 396 -37.09 -14.25 -7.54
N LYS A 397 -37.58 -14.51 -8.74
CA LYS A 397 -38.23 -15.80 -9.03
C LYS A 397 -37.28 -16.99 -8.99
N ASN A 398 -36.02 -16.74 -9.30
CA ASN A 398 -34.95 -17.72 -9.28
C ASN A 398 -33.65 -17.06 -8.79
N HIS A 399 -33.13 -17.50 -7.66
CA HIS A 399 -31.91 -16.92 -7.06
C HIS A 399 -30.66 -17.04 -7.95
N ALA A 400 -30.60 -17.98 -8.90
CA ALA A 400 -29.50 -18.06 -9.84
C ALA A 400 -29.46 -16.84 -10.78
N ASP A 401 -30.62 -16.25 -11.11
CA ASP A 401 -30.71 -15.07 -11.96
C ASP A 401 -30.13 -13.82 -11.29
N ASP A 402 -30.07 -13.77 -9.95
CA ASP A 402 -29.49 -12.67 -9.19
C ASP A 402 -27.96 -12.54 -9.45
N PHE A 403 -27.33 -13.63 -9.83
CA PHE A 403 -25.88 -13.73 -10.09
C PHE A 403 -25.55 -13.94 -11.57
N SER A 404 -26.53 -13.99 -12.45
CA SER A 404 -26.34 -14.27 -13.88
C SER A 404 -27.16 -13.33 -14.77
N ASN A 405 -28.42 -13.65 -15.05
CA ASN A 405 -29.25 -12.97 -16.06
C ASN A 405 -29.57 -11.52 -15.68
N ILE A 406 -29.91 -11.24 -14.42
CA ILE A 406 -30.26 -9.87 -13.99
C ILE A 406 -29.08 -8.92 -14.10
N PRO A 407 -27.91 -9.19 -13.49
CA PRO A 407 -26.76 -8.29 -13.64
C PRO A 407 -26.25 -8.21 -15.09
N ASP A 408 -26.38 -9.26 -15.90
CA ASP A 408 -26.06 -9.22 -17.33
C ASP A 408 -26.93 -8.20 -18.08
N ILE A 409 -28.25 -8.24 -17.85
CA ILE A 409 -29.19 -7.28 -18.45
C ILE A 409 -28.85 -5.84 -17.99
N LEU A 410 -28.55 -5.64 -16.72
CA LEU A 410 -28.18 -4.32 -16.19
C LEU A 410 -26.85 -3.82 -16.77
N LEU A 411 -25.90 -4.69 -16.98
CA LEU A 411 -24.62 -4.34 -17.63
C LEU A 411 -24.76 -4.05 -19.13
N GLN A 412 -25.83 -4.49 -19.80
CA GLN A 412 -26.14 -4.10 -21.18
C GLN A 412 -26.77 -2.70 -21.28
N GLU A 413 -27.25 -2.10 -20.18
CA GLU A 413 -27.89 -0.78 -20.20
C GLU A 413 -26.94 0.32 -20.71
N LYS A 414 -27.30 1.01 -21.79
CA LYS A 414 -26.44 2.02 -22.45
C LYS A 414 -26.28 3.28 -21.64
N ASN A 415 -27.24 3.59 -20.78
CA ASN A 415 -27.23 4.79 -19.94
C ASN A 415 -26.35 4.66 -18.70
N ALA A 416 -25.72 3.49 -18.46
CA ALA A 416 -24.90 3.26 -17.29
C ALA A 416 -23.45 2.94 -17.64
N ASP A 417 -22.55 3.33 -16.75
CA ASP A 417 -21.12 3.15 -16.88
C ASP A 417 -20.58 2.04 -15.96
N MET A 418 -21.34 1.65 -14.92
CA MET A 418 -20.94 0.66 -13.92
C MET A 418 -22.13 0.08 -13.16
N LEU A 419 -21.91 -1.05 -12.50
CA LEU A 419 -22.87 -1.73 -11.63
C LEU A 419 -22.38 -1.71 -10.17
N LEU A 420 -23.25 -1.23 -9.26
CA LEU A 420 -23.09 -1.38 -7.82
C LEU A 420 -24.06 -2.46 -7.33
N ALA A 421 -23.55 -3.61 -6.90
CA ALA A 421 -24.35 -4.77 -6.50
C ALA A 421 -24.35 -4.96 -4.98
N TYR A 422 -25.53 -5.09 -4.39
CA TYR A 422 -25.68 -5.54 -3.00
C TYR A 422 -25.64 -7.05 -2.93
N PHE A 423 -24.63 -7.60 -2.26
CA PHE A 423 -24.49 -9.04 -2.05
C PHE A 423 -25.09 -9.47 -0.74
N VAL A 424 -26.12 -10.31 -0.85
CA VAL A 424 -26.67 -11.08 0.28
C VAL A 424 -26.18 -12.51 0.09
N SER A 425 -25.39 -13.02 1.03
CA SER A 425 -24.95 -14.41 0.93
C SER A 425 -26.14 -15.35 1.13
N PRO A 426 -26.38 -16.24 0.21
CA PRO A 426 -27.51 -17.17 0.28
C PRO A 426 -27.25 -18.35 1.22
N SER A 427 -26.10 -18.43 1.88
CA SER A 427 -25.64 -19.61 2.64
C SER A 427 -26.68 -20.18 3.61
N ILE A 428 -27.32 -19.31 4.41
CA ILE A 428 -28.32 -19.74 5.38
C ILE A 428 -29.58 -20.32 4.69
N PHE A 429 -29.99 -19.70 3.58
CA PHE A 429 -31.16 -20.16 2.82
C PHE A 429 -30.85 -21.46 2.07
N ILE A 430 -29.66 -21.58 1.48
CA ILE A 430 -29.21 -22.79 0.79
C ILE A 430 -29.15 -23.95 1.76
N GLU A 431 -28.54 -23.78 2.92
CA GLU A 431 -28.45 -24.83 3.96
C GLU A 431 -29.84 -25.32 4.36
N ARG A 432 -30.76 -24.40 4.59
CA ARG A 432 -32.16 -24.73 4.95
C ARG A 432 -32.84 -25.49 3.83
N ILE A 433 -32.75 -25.02 2.59
CA ILE A 433 -33.37 -25.66 1.42
C ILE A 433 -32.82 -27.09 1.23
N LEU A 434 -31.51 -27.27 1.34
CA LEU A 434 -30.87 -28.60 1.20
C LEU A 434 -31.38 -29.58 2.30
N LYS A 435 -31.56 -29.10 3.54
CA LYS A 435 -32.13 -29.90 4.63
C LYS A 435 -33.59 -30.27 4.33
N GLU A 436 -34.41 -29.32 3.88
CA GLU A 436 -35.82 -29.56 3.51
C GLU A 436 -35.94 -30.49 2.30
N MET A 437 -34.97 -30.50 1.38
CA MET A 437 -34.90 -31.45 0.28
C MET A 437 -34.40 -32.85 0.66
N GLY A 438 -34.08 -33.08 1.94
CA GLY A 438 -33.62 -34.36 2.43
C GLY A 438 -32.16 -34.73 2.09
N VAL A 439 -31.34 -33.72 1.78
CA VAL A 439 -29.92 -33.96 1.57
C VAL A 439 -29.26 -34.41 2.87
N PRO A 440 -28.49 -35.54 2.90
CA PRO A 440 -27.82 -36.00 4.10
C PRO A 440 -26.93 -34.92 4.72
N ALA A 441 -26.95 -34.81 6.04
CA ALA A 441 -26.25 -33.73 6.76
C ALA A 441 -24.75 -33.65 6.45
N GLU A 442 -24.11 -34.79 6.25
CA GLU A 442 -22.71 -34.92 5.85
C GLU A 442 -22.43 -34.38 4.43
N SER A 443 -23.42 -34.38 3.54
CA SER A 443 -23.30 -33.90 2.17
C SER A 443 -23.60 -32.42 1.99
N ILE A 444 -24.32 -31.79 2.97
CA ILE A 444 -24.73 -30.40 2.88
C ILE A 444 -23.56 -29.43 2.67
N PRO A 445 -22.41 -29.53 3.37
CA PRO A 445 -21.29 -28.62 3.15
C PRO A 445 -20.76 -28.66 1.71
N GLN A 446 -20.68 -29.86 1.10
CA GLN A 446 -20.19 -30.07 -0.26
C GLN A 446 -21.17 -29.50 -1.30
N GLU A 447 -22.47 -29.74 -1.12
CA GLU A 447 -23.48 -29.21 -2.04
C GLU A 447 -23.63 -27.69 -1.94
N MET A 448 -23.55 -27.13 -0.71
CA MET A 448 -23.45 -25.68 -0.53
C MET A 448 -22.25 -25.09 -1.25
N ASP A 449 -21.10 -25.73 -1.11
CA ASP A 449 -19.87 -25.30 -1.76
C ASP A 449 -19.99 -25.23 -3.27
N LYS A 450 -20.56 -26.26 -3.87
CA LYS A 450 -20.81 -26.36 -5.30
C LYS A 450 -21.77 -25.28 -5.80
N LEU A 451 -22.86 -25.03 -5.08
CA LEU A 451 -23.84 -24.01 -5.44
C LEU A 451 -23.24 -22.59 -5.33
N ILE A 452 -22.55 -22.28 -4.21
CA ILE A 452 -21.91 -20.99 -4.01
C ILE A 452 -20.85 -20.75 -5.08
N THR A 453 -20.04 -21.77 -5.39
CA THR A 453 -19.02 -21.66 -6.44
C THR A 453 -19.67 -21.39 -7.80
N GLY A 454 -20.78 -22.05 -8.12
CA GLY A 454 -21.53 -21.81 -9.36
C GLY A 454 -22.04 -20.37 -9.45
N TYR A 455 -22.58 -19.79 -8.37
CA TYR A 455 -23.03 -18.39 -8.34
C TYR A 455 -21.86 -17.42 -8.53
N VAL A 456 -20.74 -17.66 -7.85
CA VAL A 456 -19.54 -16.85 -7.99
C VAL A 456 -18.99 -16.92 -9.41
N ASP A 457 -18.91 -18.12 -10.00
CA ASP A 457 -18.43 -18.31 -11.37
C ASP A 457 -19.30 -17.57 -12.38
N SER A 458 -20.63 -17.68 -12.23
CA SER A 458 -21.59 -16.97 -13.10
C SER A 458 -21.41 -15.46 -13.00
N PHE A 459 -21.39 -14.91 -11.77
CA PHE A 459 -21.22 -13.47 -11.55
C PHE A 459 -19.86 -12.97 -12.03
N PHE A 460 -18.77 -13.69 -11.73
CA PHE A 460 -17.43 -13.30 -12.15
C PHE A 460 -17.26 -13.33 -13.67
N SER A 461 -17.98 -14.22 -14.38
CA SER A 461 -17.93 -14.25 -15.85
C SER A 461 -18.39 -12.93 -16.48
N LEU A 462 -19.29 -12.19 -15.80
CA LEU A 462 -19.80 -10.90 -16.27
C LEU A 462 -18.71 -9.83 -16.31
N THR A 463 -17.71 -9.89 -15.43
CA THR A 463 -16.56 -8.96 -15.47
C THR A 463 -15.72 -9.10 -16.73
N LYS A 464 -15.76 -10.31 -17.33
CA LYS A 464 -15.08 -10.61 -18.62
C LYS A 464 -15.96 -10.29 -19.82
N LEU A 465 -17.27 -10.53 -19.68
CA LEU A 465 -18.25 -10.27 -20.73
C LEU A 465 -18.47 -8.77 -20.93
N HIS A 466 -18.44 -7.99 -19.85
CA HIS A 466 -18.60 -6.53 -19.85
C HIS A 466 -17.35 -5.81 -19.35
N PRO A 467 -16.20 -5.91 -20.03
CA PRO A 467 -14.92 -5.39 -19.53
C PRO A 467 -14.88 -3.87 -19.38
N ASP A 468 -15.77 -3.16 -20.05
CA ASP A 468 -15.87 -1.70 -20.02
C ASP A 468 -16.80 -1.16 -18.92
N LYS A 469 -17.50 -2.05 -18.22
CA LYS A 469 -18.42 -1.70 -17.13
C LYS A 469 -17.97 -2.35 -15.82
N PRO A 470 -17.22 -1.63 -14.99
CA PRO A 470 -16.76 -2.15 -13.70
C PRO A 470 -17.93 -2.56 -12.82
N ILE A 471 -17.71 -3.62 -12.04
CA ILE A 471 -18.65 -4.13 -11.05
C ILE A 471 -18.05 -3.91 -9.68
N ILE A 472 -18.80 -3.27 -8.79
CA ILE A 472 -18.44 -3.02 -7.40
C ILE A 472 -19.54 -3.61 -6.52
N GLY A 473 -19.16 -4.16 -5.36
CA GLY A 473 -20.12 -4.72 -4.42
C GLY A 473 -20.13 -4.03 -3.08
N PHE A 474 -21.25 -4.19 -2.37
CA PHE A 474 -21.29 -3.97 -0.93
C PHE A 474 -22.12 -5.07 -0.25
N THR A 475 -21.88 -5.27 1.04
CA THR A 475 -22.58 -6.27 1.85
C THR A 475 -22.55 -5.86 3.32
N TYR A 476 -23.59 -6.21 4.08
CA TYR A 476 -23.58 -6.11 5.54
C TYR A 476 -23.12 -7.42 6.21
N ARG A 477 -22.69 -8.41 5.40
CA ARG A 477 -22.16 -9.67 5.88
C ARG A 477 -20.65 -9.56 6.12
N SER A 478 -20.10 -10.57 6.80
CA SER A 478 -18.64 -10.68 6.95
C SER A 478 -17.95 -10.84 5.59
N LEU A 479 -16.85 -10.12 5.37
CA LEU A 479 -16.00 -10.30 4.20
C LEU A 479 -15.32 -11.68 4.16
N GLN A 480 -15.35 -12.43 5.26
CA GLN A 480 -14.85 -13.81 5.36
C GLN A 480 -15.89 -14.85 4.95
N GLU A 481 -17.14 -14.45 4.69
CA GLU A 481 -18.15 -15.36 4.18
C GLU A 481 -17.72 -15.87 2.80
N LYS A 482 -17.85 -17.17 2.57
CA LYS A 482 -17.23 -17.88 1.44
C LYS A 482 -17.50 -17.21 0.09
N MET A 483 -18.76 -16.87 -0.20
CA MET A 483 -19.12 -16.22 -1.46
C MET A 483 -18.43 -14.86 -1.62
N ILE A 484 -18.50 -14.02 -0.59
CA ILE A 484 -17.91 -12.68 -0.56
C ILE A 484 -16.39 -12.77 -0.69
N ARG A 485 -15.78 -13.66 0.11
CA ARG A 485 -14.33 -13.89 0.07
C ARG A 485 -13.86 -14.33 -1.30
N THR A 486 -14.55 -15.27 -1.93
CA THR A 486 -14.16 -15.77 -3.25
C THR A 486 -14.27 -14.69 -4.33
N LEU A 487 -15.28 -13.82 -4.28
CA LEU A 487 -15.41 -12.68 -5.20
C LEU A 487 -14.28 -11.66 -5.00
N LEU A 488 -13.94 -11.33 -3.74
CA LEU A 488 -12.81 -10.47 -3.40
C LEU A 488 -11.48 -11.03 -3.92
N ASP A 489 -11.21 -12.32 -3.68
CA ASP A 489 -9.98 -12.99 -4.14
C ASP A 489 -9.86 -13.03 -5.66
N ARG A 490 -10.99 -12.96 -6.38
CA ARG A 490 -11.04 -12.85 -7.84
C ARG A 490 -10.96 -11.40 -8.35
N GLY A 491 -10.87 -10.41 -7.45
CA GLY A 491 -10.68 -9.00 -7.78
C GLY A 491 -11.97 -8.21 -7.99
N VAL A 492 -13.12 -8.69 -7.50
CA VAL A 492 -14.34 -7.88 -7.39
C VAL A 492 -14.29 -7.13 -6.07
N PRO A 493 -14.14 -5.79 -6.05
CA PRO A 493 -14.09 -5.04 -4.81
C PRO A 493 -15.46 -5.04 -4.13
N ILE A 494 -15.49 -5.45 -2.85
CA ILE A 494 -16.71 -5.51 -2.04
C ILE A 494 -16.46 -4.81 -0.71
N TYR A 495 -17.38 -3.95 -0.32
CA TYR A 495 -17.31 -3.13 0.90
C TYR A 495 -18.39 -3.54 1.91
N GLN A 496 -18.17 -3.20 3.18
CA GLN A 496 -19.12 -3.55 4.26
C GLN A 496 -20.33 -2.60 4.36
N ASP A 497 -20.32 -1.52 3.57
CA ASP A 497 -21.43 -0.57 3.46
C ASP A 497 -21.41 0.13 2.09
N PRO A 498 -22.55 0.70 1.64
CA PRO A 498 -22.65 1.40 0.37
C PRO A 498 -21.91 2.74 0.36
N GLU A 499 -21.71 3.38 1.52
CA GLU A 499 -21.00 4.65 1.64
C GLU A 499 -19.52 4.48 1.23
N ARG A 500 -18.87 3.42 1.70
CA ARG A 500 -17.48 3.07 1.34
C ARG A 500 -17.38 2.74 -0.14
N ALA A 501 -18.33 1.97 -0.67
CA ALA A 501 -18.37 1.65 -2.10
C ALA A 501 -18.50 2.92 -2.96
N ALA A 502 -19.45 3.80 -2.65
CA ALA A 502 -19.68 5.04 -3.40
C ALA A 502 -18.46 5.99 -3.34
N ARG A 503 -17.86 6.19 -2.16
CA ARG A 503 -16.62 6.98 -2.02
C ARG A 503 -15.47 6.41 -2.82
N SER A 504 -15.32 5.09 -2.82
CA SER A 504 -14.25 4.42 -3.56
C SER A 504 -14.43 4.55 -5.08
N ILE A 505 -15.66 4.51 -5.58
CA ILE A 505 -15.97 4.82 -6.99
C ILE A 505 -15.60 6.27 -7.31
N ALA A 506 -16.01 7.22 -6.46
CA ALA A 506 -15.70 8.63 -6.65
C ALA A 506 -14.19 8.89 -6.68
N ALA A 507 -13.41 8.23 -5.81
CA ALA A 507 -11.94 8.32 -5.79
C ALA A 507 -11.31 7.82 -7.11
N VAL A 508 -11.84 6.74 -7.70
CA VAL A 508 -11.38 6.26 -9.02
C VAL A 508 -11.64 7.29 -10.12
N LEU A 509 -12.83 7.87 -10.15
CA LEU A 509 -13.18 8.90 -11.13
C LEU A 509 -12.32 10.15 -10.96
N GLU A 510 -12.09 10.58 -9.72
CA GLU A 510 -11.23 11.70 -9.39
C GLU A 510 -9.78 11.44 -9.85
N TYR A 511 -9.22 10.27 -9.60
CA TYR A 511 -7.89 9.89 -10.08
C TYR A 511 -7.79 10.04 -11.60
N TYR A 512 -8.71 9.46 -12.35
CA TYR A 512 -8.66 9.52 -13.81
C TYR A 512 -8.84 10.96 -14.34
N LYS A 513 -9.69 11.77 -13.71
CA LYS A 513 -9.84 13.19 -14.03
C LYS A 513 -8.54 13.98 -13.81
N MET A 514 -7.88 13.78 -12.66
CA MET A 514 -6.60 14.43 -12.36
C MET A 514 -5.50 13.96 -13.31
N ARG A 515 -5.42 12.65 -13.55
CA ARG A 515 -4.44 12.04 -14.46
C ARG A 515 -4.57 12.61 -15.88
N ASP A 516 -5.79 12.68 -16.40
CA ASP A 516 -6.03 13.22 -17.75
C ASP A 516 -5.62 14.70 -17.83
N GLY A 517 -5.85 15.48 -16.78
CA GLY A 517 -5.35 16.86 -16.67
C GLY A 517 -3.81 16.96 -16.66
N ILE A 518 -3.12 16.01 -15.99
CA ILE A 518 -1.65 15.96 -15.94
C ILE A 518 -1.07 15.53 -17.28
N THR A 519 -1.68 14.55 -17.96
CA THR A 519 -1.16 13.97 -19.22
C THR A 519 -1.58 14.77 -20.45
N GLY A 520 -2.46 15.78 -20.32
CA GLY A 520 -3.02 16.52 -21.45
C GLY A 520 -3.99 15.71 -22.32
N MET A 521 -4.42 14.56 -21.85
CA MET A 521 -5.47 13.76 -22.50
C MET A 521 -6.83 14.40 -22.18
N ASN A 522 -7.40 15.13 -23.13
CA ASN A 522 -8.79 15.60 -23.01
C ASN A 522 -9.75 14.41 -23.07
N CYS A 523 -10.71 14.38 -22.15
CA CYS A 523 -11.83 13.43 -22.14
C CYS A 523 -12.70 13.55 -23.37
#